data_a1b743bed5435f3b7696e4e812b1f87d
#
_entry.id   a1b743bed5435f3b7696e4e812b1f87d
#
_cell.length_a   1.000
_cell.length_b   1.000
_cell.length_c   1.000
_cell.angle_alpha   90.00
_cell.angle_beta   90.00
_cell.angle_gamma   90.00
#
_symmetry.space_group_name_H-M   'P 1'
#
loop_
_entity.id
_entity.type
_entity.pdbx_description
1 polymer ?
#
loop_
_entity_poly.entity_id
_entity_poly.type
_entity_poly.pdbx_seq_one_letter_code
_entity_poly.pdbx_strand_id
1 'polypeptide(L)'
;PLNAIVGFSNLMNTDIELSKEERENFTELINTNSDLLLNLINDILDLSRIESGRMSFSFQQYSLNELISTIYQTFQVLMPENVELRMQIPEKSISIPTDKFRLTQVITNFLSNAIKFTQKGYILIGYEYREEERHVHIFVEDTGIGIPKEKQDAVFNRFTKLDEFAKGTGLGLSSCKVIAERFDGYIAVESEIGKGSRFSIILPINPKHTESD
;
A
#
# COMPACT_ATOMS: atom_id res chain seq x y z
N PRO A 1 -12.16 -2.08 15.65
CA PRO A 1 -13.22 -2.22 14.63
C PRO A 1 -14.42 -3.03 15.13
N LEU A 2 -14.22 -4.24 15.71
CA LEU A 2 -15.32 -5.13 16.09
C LEU A 2 -16.34 -4.48 17.02
N ASN A 3 -15.90 -3.78 18.08
CA ASN A 3 -16.78 -3.08 19.02
C ASN A 3 -17.60 -1.97 18.35
N ALA A 4 -17.02 -1.29 17.35
CA ALA A 4 -17.73 -0.28 16.58
C ALA A 4 -18.83 -0.92 15.70
N ILE A 5 -18.49 -2.03 14.99
CA ILE A 5 -19.47 -2.78 14.18
C ILE A 5 -20.66 -3.22 15.05
N VAL A 6 -20.38 -3.86 16.18
CA VAL A 6 -21.42 -4.33 17.11
C VAL A 6 -22.21 -3.16 17.69
N GLY A 7 -21.55 -2.08 18.10
CA GLY A 7 -22.20 -0.89 18.67
C GLY A 7 -23.16 -0.21 17.70
N PHE A 8 -22.72 0.08 16.47
CA PHE A 8 -23.58 0.70 15.45
C PHE A 8 -24.68 -0.25 14.97
N SER A 9 -24.40 -1.55 14.86
CA SER A 9 -25.42 -2.54 14.53
C SER A 9 -26.52 -2.61 15.59
N ASN A 10 -26.16 -2.54 16.88
CA ASN A 10 -27.13 -2.50 17.97
C ASN A 10 -27.95 -1.21 17.94
N LEU A 11 -27.32 -0.06 17.68
CA LEU A 11 -28.05 1.22 17.53
C LEU A 11 -29.07 1.18 16.39
N MET A 12 -28.74 0.53 15.27
CA MET A 12 -29.66 0.37 14.13
C MET A 12 -30.86 -0.53 14.45
N ASN A 13 -30.75 -1.42 15.44
CA ASN A 13 -31.78 -2.36 15.86
C ASN A 13 -32.56 -1.89 17.11
N THR A 14 -32.28 -0.70 17.62
CA THR A 14 -33.09 -0.12 18.72
C THR A 14 -34.39 0.45 18.20
N ASP A 15 -35.41 0.57 19.09
CA ASP A 15 -36.72 1.17 18.79
C ASP A 15 -36.64 2.72 18.59
N ILE A 16 -35.43 3.27 18.49
CA ILE A 16 -35.21 4.68 18.21
C ILE A 16 -35.48 4.93 16.72
N GLU A 17 -36.38 5.85 16.41
CA GLU A 17 -36.60 6.30 15.04
C GLU A 17 -35.36 7.05 14.52
N LEU A 18 -34.52 6.30 13.80
CA LEU A 18 -33.36 6.89 13.10
C LEU A 18 -33.80 7.51 11.78
N SER A 19 -33.31 8.71 11.50
CA SER A 19 -33.45 9.32 10.18
C SER A 19 -32.74 8.49 9.10
N LYS A 20 -33.10 8.72 7.84
CA LYS A 20 -32.44 8.06 6.71
C LYS A 20 -30.94 8.34 6.70
N GLU A 21 -30.55 9.59 6.97
CA GLU A 21 -29.16 10.03 7.01
C GLU A 21 -28.37 9.35 8.14
N GLU A 22 -28.95 9.19 9.33
CA GLU A 22 -28.31 8.46 10.44
C GLU A 22 -28.13 7.00 10.12
N ARG A 23 -29.07 6.34 9.45
CA ARG A 23 -28.97 4.96 9.00
C ARG A 23 -27.86 4.79 7.96
N GLU A 24 -27.77 5.69 7.00
CA GLU A 24 -26.72 5.70 5.98
C GLU A 24 -25.34 5.88 6.64
N ASN A 25 -25.19 6.83 7.56
CA ASN A 25 -23.96 7.06 8.31
C ASN A 25 -23.54 5.84 9.14
N PHE A 26 -24.47 5.19 9.87
CA PHE A 26 -24.13 3.97 10.64
C PHE A 26 -23.74 2.81 9.74
N THR A 27 -24.41 2.67 8.59
CA THR A 27 -24.06 1.64 7.59
C THR A 27 -22.64 1.88 7.05
N GLU A 28 -22.29 3.11 6.72
CA GLU A 28 -20.96 3.48 6.27
C GLU A 28 -19.89 3.21 7.34
N LEU A 29 -20.18 3.54 8.61
CA LEU A 29 -19.28 3.24 9.73
C LEU A 29 -19.09 1.73 9.96
N ILE A 30 -20.15 0.93 9.83
CA ILE A 30 -20.07 -0.52 9.91
C ILE A 30 -19.20 -1.07 8.79
N ASN A 31 -19.44 -0.65 7.54
CA ASN A 31 -18.67 -1.10 6.39
C ASN A 31 -17.18 -0.72 6.53
N THR A 32 -16.89 0.53 6.86
CA THR A 32 -15.51 1.02 7.08
C THR A 32 -14.78 0.20 8.16
N ASN A 33 -15.46 -0.12 9.27
CA ASN A 33 -14.84 -0.92 10.34
C ASN A 33 -14.72 -2.39 9.96
N SER A 34 -15.61 -2.91 9.11
CA SER A 34 -15.51 -4.27 8.57
C SER A 34 -14.30 -4.42 7.63
N ASP A 35 -14.10 -3.46 6.75
CA ASP A 35 -12.94 -3.41 5.87
C ASP A 35 -11.63 -3.29 6.66
N LEU A 36 -11.60 -2.47 7.70
CA LEU A 36 -10.46 -2.37 8.62
C LEU A 36 -10.17 -3.71 9.31
N LEU A 37 -11.21 -4.45 9.73
CA LEU A 37 -11.05 -5.75 10.38
C LEU A 37 -10.53 -6.80 9.39
N LEU A 38 -11.07 -6.84 8.18
CA LEU A 38 -10.60 -7.74 7.13
C LEU A 38 -9.13 -7.49 6.76
N ASN A 39 -8.74 -6.22 6.63
CA ASN A 39 -7.36 -5.85 6.39
C ASN A 39 -6.43 -6.27 7.53
N LEU A 40 -6.84 -6.09 8.80
CA LEU A 40 -6.11 -6.57 9.96
C LEU A 40 -5.90 -8.08 9.93
N ILE A 41 -6.95 -8.85 9.64
CA ILE A 41 -6.88 -10.31 9.56
C ILE A 41 -5.92 -10.74 8.46
N ASN A 42 -6.02 -10.15 7.27
CA ASN A 42 -5.13 -10.44 6.15
C ASN A 42 -3.67 -10.10 6.47
N ASP A 43 -3.41 -8.95 7.09
CA ASP A 43 -2.08 -8.55 7.53
C ASP A 43 -1.48 -9.55 8.54
N ILE A 44 -2.29 -10.03 9.51
CA ILE A 44 -1.85 -11.03 10.51
C ILE A 44 -1.59 -12.38 9.84
N LEU A 45 -2.44 -12.81 8.92
CA LEU A 45 -2.25 -14.07 8.18
C LEU A 45 -1.00 -14.01 7.31
N ASP A 46 -0.77 -12.90 6.61
CA ASP A 46 0.46 -12.71 5.82
C ASP A 46 1.69 -12.71 6.74
N LEU A 47 1.65 -12.01 7.88
CA LEU A 47 2.71 -12.04 8.88
C LEU A 47 3.01 -13.48 9.38
N SER A 48 1.97 -14.24 9.72
CA SER A 48 2.10 -15.63 10.15
C SER A 48 2.74 -16.52 9.08
N ARG A 49 2.35 -16.34 7.81
CA ARG A 49 2.95 -17.06 6.66
C ARG A 49 4.41 -16.69 6.46
N ILE A 50 4.75 -15.43 6.65
CA ILE A 50 6.12 -14.91 6.60
C ILE A 50 6.97 -15.56 7.69
N GLU A 51 6.54 -15.48 8.95
CA GLU A 51 7.29 -15.99 10.11
C GLU A 51 7.47 -17.53 10.07
N SER A 52 6.47 -18.24 9.57
CA SER A 52 6.56 -19.69 9.39
C SER A 52 7.33 -20.14 8.16
N GLY A 53 7.85 -19.20 7.34
CA GLY A 53 8.51 -19.52 6.06
C GLY A 53 7.57 -20.14 5.00
N ARG A 54 6.25 -20.13 5.23
CA ARG A 54 5.25 -20.76 4.35
C ARG A 54 4.69 -19.81 3.29
N MET A 55 5.19 -18.59 3.19
CA MET A 55 4.77 -17.67 2.16
C MET A 55 5.32 -18.14 0.81
N SER A 56 4.45 -18.65 -0.05
CA SER A 56 4.83 -19.06 -1.41
C SER A 56 4.87 -17.85 -2.33
N PHE A 57 5.80 -17.88 -3.27
CA PHE A 57 5.94 -16.90 -4.33
C PHE A 57 5.89 -17.63 -5.67
N SER A 58 5.16 -17.08 -6.63
CA SER A 58 5.08 -17.59 -7.99
C SER A 58 5.74 -16.60 -8.95
N PHE A 59 7.03 -16.81 -9.23
CA PHE A 59 7.81 -15.93 -10.10
C PHE A 59 7.48 -16.22 -11.57
N GLN A 60 7.08 -15.19 -12.30
CA GLN A 60 6.85 -15.19 -13.74
C GLN A 60 7.31 -13.85 -14.33
N GLN A 61 7.61 -13.84 -15.63
CA GLN A 61 7.97 -12.61 -16.34
C GLN A 61 6.73 -11.72 -16.53
N TYR A 62 6.77 -10.53 -15.97
CA TYR A 62 5.69 -9.54 -16.11
C TYR A 62 6.23 -8.20 -16.64
N SER A 63 5.49 -7.62 -17.58
CA SER A 63 5.70 -6.27 -18.06
C SER A 63 5.34 -5.25 -16.98
N LEU A 64 6.29 -4.40 -16.60
CA LEU A 64 6.04 -3.36 -15.60
C LEU A 64 5.09 -2.29 -16.13
N ASN A 65 5.13 -1.95 -17.43
CA ASN A 65 4.18 -1.00 -18.01
C ASN A 65 2.75 -1.48 -17.86
N GLU A 66 2.48 -2.77 -18.15
CA GLU A 66 1.13 -3.34 -18.01
C GLU A 66 0.67 -3.37 -16.55
N LEU A 67 1.56 -3.77 -15.63
CA LEU A 67 1.27 -3.84 -14.22
C LEU A 67 0.92 -2.45 -13.65
N ILE A 68 1.80 -1.47 -13.87
CA ILE A 68 1.61 -0.09 -13.38
C ILE A 68 0.37 0.55 -14.01
N SER A 69 0.15 0.36 -15.32
CA SER A 69 -1.04 0.90 -16.00
C SER A 69 -2.34 0.32 -15.44
N THR A 70 -2.36 -0.99 -15.14
CA THR A 70 -3.53 -1.64 -14.52
C THR A 70 -3.82 -1.07 -13.14
N ILE A 71 -2.79 -0.91 -12.31
CA ILE A 71 -2.93 -0.33 -10.96
C ILE A 71 -3.38 1.13 -11.07
N TYR A 72 -2.78 1.91 -11.96
CA TYR A 72 -3.15 3.31 -12.21
C TYR A 72 -4.64 3.44 -12.55
N GLN A 73 -5.14 2.67 -13.51
CA GLN A 73 -6.56 2.69 -13.90
C GLN A 73 -7.49 2.34 -12.73
N THR A 74 -7.11 1.36 -11.91
CA THR A 74 -7.89 0.97 -10.73
C THR A 74 -7.96 2.09 -9.70
N PHE A 75 -6.84 2.76 -9.44
CA PHE A 75 -6.78 3.80 -8.40
C PHE A 75 -7.28 5.16 -8.87
N GLN A 76 -7.31 5.42 -10.18
CA GLN A 76 -7.79 6.70 -10.72
C GLN A 76 -9.22 7.03 -10.29
N VAL A 77 -10.08 6.03 -10.16
CA VAL A 77 -11.48 6.21 -9.73
C VAL A 77 -11.63 6.35 -8.22
N LEU A 78 -10.58 6.09 -7.45
CA LEU A 78 -10.56 6.17 -5.99
C LEU A 78 -9.94 7.47 -5.49
N MET A 79 -9.48 8.35 -6.39
CA MET A 79 -8.83 9.60 -5.99
C MET A 79 -9.81 10.58 -5.38
N PRO A 80 -9.44 11.26 -4.27
CA PRO A 80 -10.18 12.40 -3.76
C PRO A 80 -10.22 13.55 -4.79
N GLU A 81 -11.28 14.35 -4.79
CA GLU A 81 -11.49 15.44 -5.76
C GLU A 81 -10.31 16.42 -5.90
N ASN A 82 -9.56 16.63 -4.82
CA ASN A 82 -8.45 17.59 -4.77
C ASN A 82 -7.07 16.93 -5.00
N VAL A 83 -7.02 15.65 -5.37
CA VAL A 83 -5.77 14.91 -5.57
C VAL A 83 -5.72 14.31 -6.97
N GLU A 84 -4.73 14.69 -7.74
CA GLU A 84 -4.50 14.16 -9.08
C GLU A 84 -3.63 12.91 -9.03
N LEU A 85 -4.04 11.81 -9.68
CA LEU A 85 -3.16 10.66 -9.88
C LEU A 85 -2.40 10.83 -11.20
N ARG A 86 -1.08 10.71 -11.16
CA ARG A 86 -0.17 10.80 -12.31
C ARG A 86 0.57 9.49 -12.49
N MET A 87 1.02 9.22 -13.74
CA MET A 87 1.80 8.03 -14.07
C MET A 87 3.08 8.42 -14.79
N GLN A 88 4.21 7.80 -14.38
CA GLN A 88 5.50 7.93 -15.02
C GLN A 88 6.08 6.55 -15.32
N ILE A 89 6.05 6.15 -16.58
CA ILE A 89 6.61 4.89 -17.08
C ILE A 89 7.47 5.16 -18.31
N PRO A 90 8.58 4.41 -18.52
CA PRO A 90 9.38 4.51 -19.73
C PRO A 90 8.58 4.09 -20.97
N GLU A 91 8.89 4.66 -22.15
CA GLU A 91 8.31 4.23 -23.43
C GLU A 91 8.58 2.74 -23.70
N LYS A 92 9.82 2.30 -23.45
CA LYS A 92 10.19 0.90 -23.57
C LYS A 92 9.92 0.16 -22.28
N SER A 93 8.95 -0.76 -22.31
CA SER A 93 8.62 -1.60 -21.16
C SER A 93 9.79 -2.52 -20.79
N ILE A 94 9.94 -2.72 -19.48
CA ILE A 94 10.84 -3.71 -18.90
C ILE A 94 10.00 -4.82 -18.32
N SER A 95 10.43 -6.07 -18.57
CA SER A 95 9.86 -7.24 -17.91
C SER A 95 10.84 -7.72 -16.85
N ILE A 96 10.31 -8.04 -15.67
CA ILE A 96 11.06 -8.60 -14.55
C ILE A 96 10.42 -9.89 -14.07
N PRO A 97 11.21 -10.86 -13.60
CA PRO A 97 10.67 -12.02 -12.91
C PRO A 97 10.17 -11.58 -11.53
N THR A 98 8.87 -11.71 -11.32
CA THR A 98 8.23 -11.30 -10.06
C THR A 98 6.95 -12.09 -9.81
N ASP A 99 6.46 -12.06 -8.58
CA ASP A 99 5.10 -12.47 -8.25
C ASP A 99 4.20 -11.24 -8.39
N LYS A 100 3.34 -11.27 -9.44
CA LYS A 100 2.43 -10.15 -9.75
C LYS A 100 1.55 -9.76 -8.57
N PHE A 101 1.00 -10.76 -7.86
CA PHE A 101 0.11 -10.50 -6.73
C PHE A 101 0.84 -9.78 -5.60
N ARG A 102 2.02 -10.25 -5.23
CA ARG A 102 2.84 -9.67 -4.16
C ARG A 102 3.38 -8.29 -4.52
N LEU A 103 3.82 -8.11 -5.76
CA LEU A 103 4.27 -6.79 -6.21
C LEU A 103 3.12 -5.78 -6.25
N THR A 104 1.94 -6.20 -6.72
CA THR A 104 0.71 -5.38 -6.65
C THR A 104 0.39 -5.01 -5.20
N GLN A 105 0.49 -5.95 -4.26
CA GLN A 105 0.25 -5.70 -2.83
C GLN A 105 1.16 -4.60 -2.28
N VAL A 106 2.45 -4.59 -2.62
CA VAL A 106 3.38 -3.53 -2.21
C VAL A 106 2.96 -2.17 -2.77
N ILE A 107 2.72 -2.10 -4.08
CA ILE A 107 2.40 -0.84 -4.76
C ILE A 107 1.06 -0.28 -4.25
N THR A 108 0.05 -1.12 -4.08
CA THR A 108 -1.26 -0.70 -3.56
C THR A 108 -1.19 -0.23 -2.11
N ASN A 109 -0.30 -0.81 -1.30
CA ASN A 109 -0.03 -0.33 0.05
C ASN A 109 0.58 1.08 0.04
N PHE A 110 1.56 1.34 -0.84
CA PHE A 110 2.13 2.68 -1.01
C PHE A 110 1.07 3.69 -1.48
N LEU A 111 0.25 3.33 -2.48
CA LEU A 111 -0.84 4.19 -2.98
C LEU A 111 -1.88 4.50 -1.91
N SER A 112 -2.31 3.51 -1.13
CA SER A 112 -3.27 3.70 -0.05
C SER A 112 -2.74 4.63 1.04
N ASN A 113 -1.44 4.55 1.34
CA ASN A 113 -0.78 5.50 2.24
C ASN A 113 -0.72 6.90 1.63
N ALA A 114 -0.34 7.03 0.36
CA ALA A 114 -0.30 8.30 -0.35
C ALA A 114 -1.68 9.00 -0.36
N ILE A 115 -2.76 8.27 -0.68
CA ILE A 115 -4.14 8.80 -0.65
C ILE A 115 -4.52 9.27 0.76
N LYS A 116 -4.18 8.49 1.78
CA LYS A 116 -4.52 8.78 3.16
C LYS A 116 -3.85 10.07 3.67
N PHE A 117 -2.62 10.35 3.25
CA PHE A 117 -1.83 11.46 3.78
C PHE A 117 -1.73 12.67 2.84
N THR A 118 -2.35 12.61 1.65
CA THR A 118 -2.42 13.72 0.71
C THR A 118 -3.83 14.29 0.66
N GLN A 119 -4.01 15.49 1.19
CA GLN A 119 -5.31 16.18 1.16
C GLN A 119 -5.53 16.96 -0.14
N LYS A 120 -4.45 17.44 -0.76
CA LYS A 120 -4.45 18.24 -1.98
C LYS A 120 -3.12 18.11 -2.70
N GLY A 121 -3.15 18.10 -4.03
CA GLY A 121 -1.96 18.05 -4.88
C GLY A 121 -1.99 16.85 -5.80
N TYR A 122 -0.91 16.05 -5.82
CA TYR A 122 -0.84 14.88 -6.70
C TYR A 122 -0.20 13.68 -6.01
N ILE A 123 -0.49 12.52 -6.57
CA ILE A 123 0.19 11.25 -6.31
C ILE A 123 0.75 10.77 -7.65
N LEU A 124 2.02 10.42 -7.69
CA LEU A 124 2.70 9.93 -8.88
C LEU A 124 3.10 8.47 -8.66
N ILE A 125 2.59 7.58 -9.53
CA ILE A 125 3.03 6.17 -9.58
C ILE A 125 3.92 5.96 -10.79
N GLY A 126 4.98 5.19 -10.65
CA GLY A 126 5.86 4.92 -11.77
C GLY A 126 7.01 4.00 -11.46
N TYR A 127 7.92 3.87 -12.44
CA TYR A 127 9.18 3.20 -12.23
C TYR A 127 10.29 3.78 -13.08
N GLU A 128 11.52 3.59 -12.61
CA GLU A 128 12.76 3.97 -13.27
C GLU A 128 13.68 2.76 -13.35
N TYR A 129 14.33 2.58 -14.49
CA TYR A 129 15.39 1.58 -14.63
C TYR A 129 16.75 2.26 -14.51
N ARG A 130 17.55 1.80 -13.56
CA ARG A 130 18.94 2.22 -13.38
C ARG A 130 19.86 1.16 -13.93
N GLU A 131 20.33 1.38 -15.15
CA GLU A 131 21.13 0.42 -15.91
C GLU A 131 22.44 0.08 -15.21
N GLU A 132 23.12 1.08 -14.64
CA GLU A 132 24.37 0.92 -13.92
C GLU A 132 24.24 0.00 -12.70
N GLU A 133 23.13 0.13 -11.98
CA GLU A 133 22.82 -0.66 -10.79
C GLU A 133 22.17 -2.02 -11.15
N ARG A 134 21.66 -2.17 -12.38
CA ARG A 134 20.82 -3.29 -12.83
C ARG A 134 19.58 -3.50 -11.96
N HIS A 135 18.99 -2.40 -11.47
CA HIS A 135 17.81 -2.39 -10.62
C HIS A 135 16.69 -1.58 -11.24
N VAL A 136 15.47 -1.99 -10.90
CA VAL A 136 14.26 -1.23 -11.17
C VAL A 136 13.78 -0.61 -9.86
N HIS A 137 13.55 0.69 -9.88
CA HIS A 137 12.96 1.46 -8.78
C HIS A 137 11.49 1.70 -9.09
N ILE A 138 10.58 0.95 -8.49
CA ILE A 138 9.14 1.17 -8.61
C ILE A 138 8.71 2.04 -7.43
N PHE A 139 8.03 3.15 -7.70
CA PHE A 139 7.76 4.14 -6.67
C PHE A 139 6.32 4.68 -6.70
N VAL A 140 5.91 5.17 -5.55
CA VAL A 140 4.76 6.05 -5.36
C VAL A 140 5.26 7.29 -4.62
N GLU A 141 5.06 8.46 -5.24
CA GLU A 141 5.40 9.77 -4.69
C GLU A 141 4.11 10.53 -4.41
N ASP A 142 4.05 11.22 -3.30
CA ASP A 142 2.92 12.04 -2.89
C ASP A 142 3.37 13.45 -2.48
N THR A 143 2.45 14.40 -2.55
CA THR A 143 2.63 15.79 -2.08
C THR A 143 1.95 16.03 -0.73
N GLY A 144 1.89 15.01 0.11
CA GLY A 144 1.22 15.03 1.40
C GLY A 144 2.03 15.70 2.51
N ILE A 145 1.72 15.32 3.74
CA ILE A 145 2.30 15.94 4.95
C ILE A 145 3.79 15.67 5.13
N GLY A 146 4.33 14.63 4.50
CA GLY A 146 5.70 14.18 4.68
C GLY A 146 5.96 13.50 6.03
N ILE A 147 7.19 12.99 6.20
CA ILE A 147 7.63 12.20 7.35
C ILE A 147 8.90 12.82 7.95
N PRO A 148 8.93 13.12 9.25
CA PRO A 148 10.13 13.60 9.93
C PRO A 148 11.29 12.62 9.74
N LYS A 149 12.51 13.16 9.53
CA LYS A 149 13.68 12.34 9.21
C LYS A 149 13.97 11.27 10.29
N GLU A 150 13.76 11.58 11.53
CA GLU A 150 13.95 10.68 12.68
C GLU A 150 12.92 9.52 12.74
N LYS A 151 11.83 9.62 11.98
CA LYS A 151 10.79 8.59 11.91
C LYS A 151 10.85 7.74 10.64
N GLN A 152 11.65 8.13 9.63
CA GLN A 152 11.68 7.46 8.32
C GLN A 152 12.12 6.00 8.40
N ASP A 153 13.10 5.67 9.22
CA ASP A 153 13.52 4.28 9.41
C ASP A 153 12.47 3.46 10.18
N ALA A 154 11.76 4.13 11.09
CA ALA A 154 10.77 3.48 11.95
C ALA A 154 9.46 3.12 11.24
N VAL A 155 9.10 3.78 10.10
CA VAL A 155 7.83 3.51 9.40
C VAL A 155 7.73 2.09 8.85
N PHE A 156 8.85 1.40 8.67
CA PHE A 156 8.89 0.01 8.22
C PHE A 156 8.83 -1.00 9.39
N ASN A 157 8.82 -0.54 10.62
CA ASN A 157 8.67 -1.41 11.78
C ASN A 157 7.19 -1.78 11.97
N ARG A 158 6.96 -2.98 12.50
CA ARG A 158 5.62 -3.49 12.79
C ARG A 158 4.91 -2.61 13.80
N PHE A 159 3.60 -2.39 13.59
CA PHE A 159 2.72 -1.61 14.47
C PHE A 159 3.12 -0.13 14.64
N THR A 160 4.04 0.36 13.80
CA THR A 160 4.43 1.77 13.84
C THR A 160 3.38 2.62 13.14
N LYS A 161 2.91 3.65 13.83
CA LYS A 161 2.07 4.71 13.30
C LYS A 161 2.74 6.04 13.57
N LEU A 162 2.74 6.91 12.58
CA LEU A 162 3.26 8.29 12.73
C LEU A 162 2.34 9.14 13.59
N ASP A 163 1.05 8.85 13.55
CA ASP A 163 -0.03 9.45 14.33
C ASP A 163 -0.90 8.32 14.90
N GLU A 164 -1.13 8.33 16.21
CA GLU A 164 -1.95 7.32 16.92
C GLU A 164 -3.41 7.33 16.43
N PHE A 165 -3.91 8.47 15.98
CA PHE A 165 -5.27 8.64 15.45
C PHE A 165 -5.37 8.27 13.96
N ALA A 166 -4.25 8.06 13.25
CA ALA A 166 -4.28 7.69 11.85
C ALA A 166 -4.88 6.30 11.66
N LYS A 167 -5.90 6.20 10.78
CA LYS A 167 -6.52 4.93 10.38
C LYS A 167 -5.46 3.98 9.83
N GLY A 168 -5.51 2.70 10.20
CA GLY A 168 -4.62 1.66 9.68
C GLY A 168 -4.02 0.76 10.77
N THR A 169 -3.44 -0.35 10.35
CA THR A 169 -2.93 -1.43 11.21
C THR A 169 -1.48 -1.21 11.67
N GLY A 170 -0.69 -0.44 10.90
CA GLY A 170 0.75 -0.31 11.08
C GLY A 170 1.54 -1.55 10.62
N LEU A 171 0.90 -2.47 9.89
CA LEU A 171 1.52 -3.70 9.40
C LEU A 171 1.87 -3.65 7.90
N GLY A 172 1.19 -2.80 7.13
CA GLY A 172 1.33 -2.77 5.68
C GLY A 172 2.75 -2.54 5.19
N LEU A 173 3.44 -1.50 5.68
CA LEU A 173 4.82 -1.20 5.27
C LEU A 173 5.82 -2.27 5.74
N SER A 174 5.60 -2.88 6.90
CA SER A 174 6.44 -3.98 7.36
C SER A 174 6.28 -5.24 6.50
N SER A 175 5.06 -5.52 6.01
CA SER A 175 4.81 -6.59 5.03
C SER A 175 5.48 -6.28 3.68
N CYS A 176 5.43 -5.01 3.22
CA CYS A 176 6.15 -4.59 2.02
C CYS A 176 7.66 -4.85 2.10
N LYS A 177 8.27 -4.61 3.26
CA LYS A 177 9.70 -4.87 3.49
C LYS A 177 10.02 -6.36 3.29
N VAL A 178 9.25 -7.25 3.88
CA VAL A 178 9.48 -8.69 3.75
C VAL A 178 9.26 -9.18 2.32
N ILE A 179 8.24 -8.67 1.62
CA ILE A 179 8.02 -8.99 0.20
C ILE A 179 9.22 -8.54 -0.64
N ALA A 180 9.73 -7.32 -0.41
CA ALA A 180 10.90 -6.82 -1.12
C ALA A 180 12.15 -7.68 -0.89
N GLU A 181 12.41 -8.09 0.36
CA GLU A 181 13.51 -8.98 0.74
C GLU A 181 13.41 -10.34 0.03
N ARG A 182 12.20 -10.87 -0.16
CA ARG A 182 11.94 -12.11 -0.90
C ARG A 182 12.13 -11.97 -2.41
N PHE A 183 12.07 -10.77 -2.93
CA PHE A 183 12.43 -10.45 -4.31
C PHE A 183 13.92 -10.11 -4.49
N ASP A 184 14.77 -10.40 -3.50
CA ASP A 184 16.18 -9.98 -3.44
C ASP A 184 16.36 -8.44 -3.54
N GLY A 185 15.34 -7.70 -3.18
CA GLY A 185 15.31 -6.25 -3.21
C GLY A 185 15.17 -5.62 -1.82
N TYR A 186 14.85 -4.34 -1.80
CA TYR A 186 14.61 -3.61 -0.57
C TYR A 186 13.60 -2.47 -0.80
N ILE A 187 13.10 -1.89 0.30
CA ILE A 187 12.25 -0.70 0.25
C ILE A 187 12.99 0.52 0.79
N ALA A 188 12.64 1.67 0.27
CA ALA A 188 13.21 2.96 0.69
C ALA A 188 12.11 4.00 0.81
N VAL A 189 12.37 5.04 1.62
CA VAL A 189 11.54 6.23 1.74
C VAL A 189 12.40 7.47 1.66
N GLU A 190 11.98 8.42 0.84
CA GLU A 190 12.51 9.77 0.79
C GLU A 190 11.36 10.71 1.13
N SER A 191 11.51 11.55 2.16
CA SER A 191 10.42 12.39 2.61
C SER A 191 10.91 13.65 3.29
N GLU A 192 10.12 14.72 3.15
CA GLU A 192 10.35 16.00 3.84
C GLU A 192 9.00 16.54 4.32
N ILE A 193 8.95 17.02 5.56
CA ILE A 193 7.73 17.58 6.15
C ILE A 193 7.21 18.73 5.26
N GLY A 194 5.92 18.64 4.91
CA GLY A 194 5.23 19.65 4.08
C GLY A 194 5.53 19.58 2.59
N LYS A 195 6.40 18.64 2.13
CA LYS A 195 6.66 18.43 0.71
C LYS A 195 6.12 17.09 0.19
N GLY A 196 5.92 16.14 1.09
CA GLY A 196 5.42 14.81 0.76
C GLY A 196 6.44 13.70 0.96
N SER A 197 6.14 12.53 0.38
CA SER A 197 6.97 11.32 0.52
C SER A 197 7.07 10.57 -0.79
N ARG A 198 8.20 9.90 -1.01
CA ARG A 198 8.40 8.93 -2.09
C ARG A 198 8.77 7.58 -1.47
N PHE A 199 7.87 6.62 -1.57
CA PHE A 199 8.12 5.23 -1.20
C PHE A 199 8.52 4.44 -2.44
N SER A 200 9.59 3.66 -2.33
CA SER A 200 10.13 2.89 -3.45
C SER A 200 10.39 1.44 -3.05
N ILE A 201 10.09 0.52 -3.96
CA ILE A 201 10.62 -0.85 -3.93
C ILE A 201 11.68 -0.96 -5.01
N ILE A 202 12.88 -1.39 -4.63
CA ILE A 202 14.04 -1.53 -5.50
C ILE A 202 14.28 -3.02 -5.71
N LEU A 203 14.20 -3.46 -6.97
CA LEU A 203 14.28 -4.85 -7.35
C LEU A 203 15.40 -5.09 -8.36
N PRO A 204 16.20 -6.17 -8.23
CA PRO A 204 17.13 -6.57 -9.25
C PRO A 204 16.38 -7.10 -10.49
N ILE A 205 16.90 -6.86 -11.69
CA ILE A 205 16.32 -7.40 -12.92
C ILE A 205 16.41 -8.92 -12.97
N ASN A 206 17.47 -9.48 -12.39
CA ASN A 206 17.71 -10.91 -12.31
C ASN A 206 17.85 -11.31 -10.83
N PRO A 207 16.76 -11.58 -10.12
CA PRO A 207 16.81 -12.04 -8.74
C PRO A 207 17.40 -13.46 -8.67
N LYS A 208 18.09 -13.77 -7.56
CA LYS A 208 18.78 -15.06 -7.37
C LYS A 208 17.83 -16.24 -7.20
N HIS A 209 16.58 -15.97 -6.77
CA HIS A 209 15.58 -16.99 -6.47
C HIS A 209 14.69 -17.40 -7.66
N THR A 210 15.04 -17.05 -8.89
CA THR A 210 14.33 -17.49 -10.10
C THR A 210 14.78 -18.85 -10.63
N GLU A 211 15.84 -19.43 -10.09
CA GLU A 211 16.21 -20.82 -10.38
C GLU A 211 15.37 -21.72 -9.47
N SER A 212 14.29 -22.26 -10.07
CA SER A 212 13.37 -23.21 -9.43
C SER A 212 14.13 -24.50 -9.11
N ASP A 213 14.06 -24.92 -7.84
CA ASP A 213 14.14 -26.34 -7.50
C ASP A 213 12.90 -27.10 -8.00
#